data_4aa3ffa578fce8cda74174e9035adf6f
#
_entry.id   4aa3ffa578fce8cda74174e9035adf6f
#
_cell.length_a   1.000
_cell.length_b   1.000
_cell.length_c   1.000
_cell.angle_alpha   90.00
_cell.angle_beta   90.00
_cell.angle_gamma   90.00
#
_symmetry.space_group_name_H-M   'P 1'
#
loop_
_entity.id
_entity.type
_entity.pdbx_description
1 polymer ?
#
loop_
_entity_poly.entity_id
_entity_poly.type
_entity_poly.pdbx_seq_one_letter_code
_entity_poly.pdbx_strand_id
1 'polypeptide(L)'
;KESVQSTGQITKAMKLVSSVKLQKAKVGAEVSKPYFDAMYEAVAAMIAKSGEMSHPFLQKSRSDKKAVILITSNRGLAGGYNSNAVKLLTKDERFTTENTVVYAVGTKGRDSVEREGYTIAGDYSEAINEPLYADASEIGKEVLSKFTMGEIGEIYLIYTIFKNTMVQIPTMMKLLPINASDITADAEDVEENPIDRITLMNYEPAPEEALNAIIPKYVNSLIFGGLVESHASENGARMQAMDSATSNAEEMISDLSLKYNRARQASITQELTEIIACLLYTSPSPRDKRQ
;
A
#
# COMPACT_ATOMS: atom_id res chain seq x y z
N LYS A 1 9.33 -27.71 -16.48
CA LYS A 1 8.68 -28.20 -15.27
C LYS A 1 9.42 -27.75 -14.01
N GLU A 2 10.72 -28.02 -13.90
CA GLU A 2 11.57 -27.66 -12.75
C GLU A 2 11.54 -26.17 -12.45
N SER A 3 11.66 -25.30 -13.44
CA SER A 3 11.61 -23.84 -13.27
C SER A 3 10.27 -23.39 -12.65
N VAL A 4 9.13 -23.91 -13.10
CA VAL A 4 7.82 -23.58 -12.54
C VAL A 4 7.69 -24.11 -11.10
N GLN A 5 8.22 -25.29 -10.83
CA GLN A 5 8.24 -25.88 -9.50
C GLN A 5 9.04 -25.03 -8.50
N SER A 6 10.24 -24.56 -8.92
CA SER A 6 11.05 -23.64 -8.12
C SER A 6 10.32 -22.32 -7.86
N THR A 7 9.69 -21.74 -8.89
CA THR A 7 8.88 -20.51 -8.74
C THR A 7 7.74 -20.72 -7.75
N GLY A 8 7.00 -21.83 -7.82
CA GLY A 8 5.93 -22.15 -6.88
C GLY A 8 6.42 -22.29 -5.43
N GLN A 9 7.62 -22.82 -5.20
CA GLN A 9 8.23 -22.89 -3.86
C GLN A 9 8.56 -21.50 -3.33
N ILE A 10 9.11 -20.62 -4.19
CA ILE A 10 9.45 -19.24 -3.82
C ILE A 10 8.18 -18.45 -3.48
N THR A 11 7.13 -18.53 -4.30
CA THR A 11 5.88 -17.81 -4.04
C THR A 11 5.20 -18.28 -2.76
N LYS A 12 5.24 -19.58 -2.48
CA LYS A 12 4.74 -20.16 -1.22
C LYS A 12 5.52 -19.64 0.00
N ALA A 13 6.84 -19.57 -0.07
CA ALA A 13 7.66 -19.00 0.99
C ALA A 13 7.37 -17.49 1.19
N MET A 14 7.23 -16.73 0.10
CA MET A 14 6.89 -15.31 0.18
C MET A 14 5.49 -15.06 0.77
N LYS A 15 4.50 -15.93 0.46
CA LYS A 15 3.18 -15.91 1.09
C LYS A 15 3.29 -16.03 2.61
N LEU A 16 4.07 -17.00 3.10
CA LEU A 16 4.24 -17.23 4.56
C LEU A 16 4.91 -16.03 5.25
N VAL A 17 5.97 -15.49 4.66
CA VAL A 17 6.64 -14.29 5.19
C VAL A 17 5.69 -13.09 5.26
N SER A 18 4.90 -12.87 4.19
CA SER A 18 3.93 -11.78 4.15
C SER A 18 2.81 -11.95 5.18
N SER A 19 2.37 -13.19 5.43
CA SER A 19 1.37 -13.51 6.47
C SER A 19 1.87 -13.14 7.87
N VAL A 20 3.11 -13.49 8.21
CA VAL A 20 3.71 -13.14 9.51
C VAL A 20 3.86 -11.63 9.68
N LYS A 21 4.33 -10.93 8.62
CA LYS A 21 4.46 -9.47 8.63
C LYS A 21 3.09 -8.79 8.76
N LEU A 22 2.07 -9.28 8.08
CA LEU A 22 0.70 -8.77 8.20
C LEU A 22 0.19 -8.90 9.64
N GLN A 23 0.41 -10.06 10.27
CA GLN A 23 -0.02 -10.25 11.67
C GLN A 23 0.68 -9.29 12.63
N LYS A 24 2.01 -9.08 12.47
CA LYS A 24 2.76 -8.09 13.25
C LYS A 24 2.21 -6.66 13.03
N ALA A 25 1.93 -6.29 11.78
CA ALA A 25 1.38 -4.97 11.44
C ALA A 25 -0.01 -4.74 12.04
N LYS A 26 -0.89 -5.74 12.03
CA LYS A 26 -2.21 -5.67 12.67
C LYS A 26 -2.12 -5.40 14.16
N VAL A 27 -1.29 -6.13 14.87
CA VAL A 27 -1.08 -5.91 16.32
C VAL A 27 -0.59 -4.49 16.58
N GLY A 28 0.34 -3.98 15.75
CA GLY A 28 0.80 -2.58 15.85
C GLY A 28 -0.32 -1.56 15.65
N ALA A 29 -1.20 -1.79 14.67
CA ALA A 29 -2.35 -0.93 14.40
C ALA A 29 -3.36 -0.93 15.56
N GLU A 30 -3.69 -2.11 16.10
CA GLU A 30 -4.61 -2.25 17.25
C GLU A 30 -4.09 -1.54 18.51
N VAL A 31 -2.79 -1.63 18.78
CA VAL A 31 -2.16 -0.95 19.93
C VAL A 31 -2.17 0.57 19.77
N SER A 32 -2.02 1.08 18.55
CA SER A 32 -1.97 2.51 18.27
C SER A 32 -3.37 3.16 18.18
N LYS A 33 -4.40 2.38 17.88
CA LYS A 33 -5.76 2.89 17.64
C LYS A 33 -6.32 3.75 18.78
N PRO A 34 -6.26 3.38 20.08
CA PRO A 34 -6.79 4.21 21.14
C PRO A 34 -6.16 5.61 21.22
N TYR A 35 -4.87 5.72 20.87
CA TYR A 35 -4.19 7.01 20.80
C TYR A 35 -4.71 7.87 19.65
N PHE A 36 -4.95 7.28 18.49
CA PHE A 36 -5.50 8.00 17.33
C PHE A 36 -6.93 8.48 17.60
N ASP A 37 -7.77 7.62 18.16
CA ASP A 37 -9.15 7.95 18.49
C ASP A 37 -9.19 9.13 19.50
N ALA A 38 -8.42 9.07 20.57
CA ALA A 38 -8.33 10.14 21.56
C ALA A 38 -7.77 11.47 20.99
N MET A 39 -6.77 11.37 20.09
CA MET A 39 -6.20 12.55 19.43
C MET A 39 -7.21 13.19 18.47
N TYR A 40 -7.92 12.37 17.70
CA TYR A 40 -8.98 12.81 16.79
C TYR A 40 -10.10 13.53 17.56
N GLU A 41 -10.62 12.92 18.63
CA GLU A 41 -11.65 13.52 19.51
C GLU A 41 -11.18 14.86 20.08
N ALA A 42 -9.94 14.93 20.58
CA ALA A 42 -9.40 16.16 21.15
C ALA A 42 -9.32 17.29 20.12
N VAL A 43 -8.84 17.00 18.90
CA VAL A 43 -8.72 17.99 17.82
C VAL A 43 -10.10 18.40 17.30
N ALA A 44 -11.01 17.46 17.10
CA ALA A 44 -12.39 17.73 16.70
C ALA A 44 -13.08 18.67 17.70
N ALA A 45 -12.91 18.38 18.97
CA ALA A 45 -13.39 19.19 20.07
C ALA A 45 -12.87 20.63 20.04
N MET A 46 -11.57 20.79 19.83
CA MET A 46 -10.94 22.12 19.79
C MET A 46 -11.39 22.92 18.58
N ILE A 47 -11.49 22.30 17.42
CA ILE A 47 -11.93 22.97 16.19
C ILE A 47 -13.41 23.38 16.28
N ALA A 48 -14.28 22.51 16.80
CA ALA A 48 -15.69 22.85 17.02
C ALA A 48 -15.89 24.06 17.92
N LYS A 49 -15.04 24.23 18.95
CA LYS A 49 -15.06 25.41 19.87
C LYS A 49 -14.36 26.63 19.29
N SER A 50 -13.40 26.49 18.41
CA SER A 50 -12.63 27.61 17.87
C SER A 50 -13.47 28.55 16.98
N GLY A 51 -14.66 28.12 16.52
CA GLY A 51 -15.57 28.93 15.73
C GLY A 51 -14.91 29.53 14.48
N GLU A 52 -15.01 30.85 14.29
CA GLU A 52 -14.37 31.60 13.21
C GLU A 52 -12.91 32.00 13.51
N MET A 53 -12.20 31.24 14.35
CA MET A 53 -10.83 31.58 14.73
C MET A 53 -9.90 31.53 13.53
N SER A 54 -9.15 32.60 13.32
CA SER A 54 -8.15 32.72 12.25
C SER A 54 -6.87 32.00 12.67
N HIS A 55 -6.71 30.75 12.26
CA HIS A 55 -5.49 29.98 12.54
C HIS A 55 -4.81 29.52 11.24
N PRO A 56 -3.47 29.59 11.13
CA PRO A 56 -2.75 29.23 9.88
C PRO A 56 -3.07 27.83 9.37
N PHE A 57 -3.28 26.85 10.23
CA PHE A 57 -3.58 25.47 9.85
C PHE A 57 -5.06 25.21 9.47
N LEU A 58 -5.94 26.18 9.75
CA LEU A 58 -7.38 26.10 9.40
C LEU A 58 -7.71 26.91 8.13
N GLN A 59 -6.82 27.81 7.72
CA GLN A 59 -7.06 28.69 6.57
C GLN A 59 -6.28 28.23 5.33
N LYS A 60 -6.87 28.46 4.16
CA LYS A 60 -6.18 28.23 2.91
C LYS A 60 -4.99 29.19 2.79
N SER A 61 -3.79 28.64 2.61
CA SER A 61 -2.58 29.40 2.32
C SER A 61 -2.71 30.15 0.98
N ARG A 62 -1.89 31.16 0.79
CA ARG A 62 -1.81 31.92 -0.47
C ARG A 62 -1.17 31.16 -1.62
N SER A 63 -0.46 30.07 -1.33
CA SER A 63 0.22 29.24 -2.32
C SER A 63 -0.77 28.26 -2.97
N ASP A 64 -0.70 28.10 -4.29
CA ASP A 64 -1.42 27.05 -5.01
C ASP A 64 -0.65 25.74 -5.10
N LYS A 65 0.58 25.68 -4.55
CA LYS A 65 1.37 24.45 -4.51
C LYS A 65 0.81 23.45 -3.51
N LYS A 66 0.83 22.19 -3.89
CA LYS A 66 0.34 21.06 -3.10
C LYS A 66 1.48 20.13 -2.75
N ALA A 67 1.50 19.66 -1.53
CA ALA A 67 2.36 18.57 -1.11
C ALA A 67 1.55 17.27 -1.01
N VAL A 68 2.06 16.21 -1.57
CA VAL A 68 1.46 14.88 -1.49
C VAL A 68 2.44 13.93 -0.85
N ILE A 69 2.08 13.40 0.32
CA ILE A 69 2.78 12.30 0.97
C ILE A 69 2.23 11.01 0.35
N LEU A 70 3.03 10.35 -0.48
CA LEU A 70 2.63 9.14 -1.20
C LEU A 70 3.25 7.90 -0.56
N ILE A 71 2.41 7.08 0.08
CA ILE A 71 2.84 5.84 0.73
C ILE A 71 2.66 4.66 -0.23
N THR A 72 3.76 3.99 -0.54
CA THR A 72 3.85 2.79 -1.38
C THR A 72 4.86 1.81 -0.80
N SER A 73 5.14 0.71 -1.49
CA SER A 73 6.13 -0.27 -1.04
C SER A 73 7.51 -0.06 -1.68
N ASN A 74 8.52 -0.64 -1.02
CA ASN A 74 9.87 -0.74 -1.60
C ASN A 74 9.99 -1.92 -2.57
N ARG A 75 9.16 -2.94 -2.44
CA ARG A 75 9.24 -4.18 -3.23
C ARG A 75 7.99 -4.35 -4.08
N GLY A 76 8.15 -4.93 -5.26
CA GLY A 76 7.03 -5.34 -6.11
C GLY A 76 6.30 -6.59 -5.60
N LEU A 77 5.58 -7.23 -6.50
CA LEU A 77 4.83 -8.47 -6.28
C LEU A 77 3.70 -8.35 -5.24
N ALA A 78 3.16 -7.14 -5.07
CA ALA A 78 2.02 -6.85 -4.20
C ALA A 78 0.72 -6.59 -5.01
N GLY A 79 0.55 -7.27 -6.14
CA GLY A 79 -0.60 -7.06 -7.02
C GLY A 79 -0.74 -5.61 -7.50
N GLY A 80 -1.93 -5.04 -7.36
CA GLY A 80 -2.24 -3.67 -7.76
C GLY A 80 -1.94 -2.59 -6.70
N TYR A 81 -1.40 -2.95 -5.54
CA TYR A 81 -1.22 -2.05 -4.39
C TYR A 81 -0.52 -0.72 -4.78
N ASN A 82 0.69 -0.80 -5.35
CA ASN A 82 1.45 0.39 -5.72
C ASN A 82 0.79 1.20 -6.85
N SER A 83 0.37 0.51 -7.90
CA SER A 83 -0.23 1.17 -9.06
C SER A 83 -1.55 1.87 -8.74
N ASN A 84 -2.33 1.35 -7.80
CA ASN A 84 -3.59 1.95 -7.40
C ASN A 84 -3.36 3.22 -6.57
N ALA A 85 -2.37 3.23 -5.66
CA ALA A 85 -2.00 4.44 -4.92
C ALA A 85 -1.46 5.55 -5.85
N VAL A 86 -0.59 5.20 -6.79
CA VAL A 86 -0.06 6.15 -7.78
C VAL A 86 -1.18 6.72 -8.66
N LYS A 87 -2.13 5.89 -9.10
CA LYS A 87 -3.27 6.33 -9.91
C LYS A 87 -4.17 7.35 -9.23
N LEU A 88 -4.27 7.36 -7.90
CA LEU A 88 -5.02 8.39 -7.18
C LEU A 88 -4.40 9.78 -7.36
N LEU A 89 -3.09 9.85 -7.46
CA LEU A 89 -2.39 11.10 -7.73
C LEU A 89 -2.48 11.48 -9.22
N THR A 90 -2.11 10.56 -10.10
CA THR A 90 -1.87 10.86 -11.52
C THR A 90 -3.13 11.00 -12.35
N LYS A 91 -4.28 10.47 -11.88
CA LYS A 91 -5.57 10.61 -12.57
C LYS A 91 -6.44 11.75 -12.07
N ASP A 92 -6.06 12.39 -10.98
CA ASP A 92 -6.80 13.50 -10.41
C ASP A 92 -6.28 14.82 -11.00
N GLU A 93 -7.11 15.49 -11.77
CA GLU A 93 -6.79 16.74 -12.47
C GLU A 93 -6.36 17.90 -11.53
N ARG A 94 -6.64 17.78 -10.24
CA ARG A 94 -6.21 18.76 -9.23
C ARG A 94 -4.68 18.77 -9.02
N PHE A 95 -4.00 17.67 -9.36
CA PHE A 95 -2.57 17.46 -9.14
C PHE A 95 -1.83 17.44 -10.46
N THR A 96 -1.18 18.55 -10.78
CA THR A 96 -0.33 18.64 -11.96
C THR A 96 1.14 18.59 -11.57
N THR A 97 2.00 18.25 -12.50
CA THR A 97 3.47 18.23 -12.28
C THR A 97 4.05 19.58 -11.90
N GLU A 98 3.36 20.68 -12.24
CA GLU A 98 3.80 22.05 -11.95
C GLU A 98 3.40 22.53 -10.55
N ASN A 99 2.21 22.10 -10.09
CA ASN A 99 1.66 22.55 -8.81
C ASN A 99 1.87 21.56 -7.66
N THR A 100 2.41 20.37 -7.93
CA THR A 100 2.49 19.30 -6.95
C THR A 100 3.93 18.87 -6.69
N VAL A 101 4.29 18.79 -5.42
CA VAL A 101 5.54 18.17 -4.96
C VAL A 101 5.21 16.91 -4.15
N VAL A 102 6.02 15.88 -4.34
CA VAL A 102 5.76 14.57 -3.75
C VAL A 102 6.81 14.24 -2.69
N TYR A 103 6.33 13.85 -1.52
CA TYR A 103 7.12 13.21 -0.47
C TYR A 103 6.88 11.71 -0.56
N ALA A 104 7.87 11.01 -1.11
CA ALA A 104 7.71 9.60 -1.41
C ALA A 104 8.08 8.72 -0.21
N VAL A 105 7.17 7.85 0.17
CA VAL A 105 7.41 6.75 1.12
C VAL A 105 7.27 5.44 0.35
N GLY A 106 8.43 4.87 -0.02
CA GLY A 106 8.51 3.67 -0.84
C GLY A 106 8.98 3.92 -2.28
N THR A 107 10.01 3.18 -2.65
CA THR A 107 10.72 3.32 -3.92
C THR A 107 9.83 3.10 -5.13
N LYS A 108 8.81 2.22 -5.04
CA LYS A 108 7.92 1.92 -6.18
C LYS A 108 7.02 3.08 -6.57
N GLY A 109 6.53 3.82 -5.58
CA GLY A 109 5.78 5.05 -5.83
C GLY A 109 6.69 6.15 -6.36
N ARG A 110 7.84 6.38 -5.68
CA ARG A 110 8.84 7.36 -6.11
C ARG A 110 9.20 7.18 -7.59
N ASP A 111 9.67 5.99 -7.97
CA ASP A 111 10.11 5.69 -9.34
C ASP A 111 8.97 5.83 -10.36
N SER A 112 7.71 5.63 -9.94
CA SER A 112 6.56 5.77 -10.82
C SER A 112 6.19 7.22 -11.07
N VAL A 113 6.10 8.04 -10.01
CA VAL A 113 5.73 9.46 -10.15
C VAL A 113 6.85 10.30 -10.74
N GLU A 114 8.12 9.95 -10.49
CA GLU A 114 9.27 10.57 -11.13
C GLU A 114 9.24 10.38 -12.65
N ARG A 115 8.90 9.19 -13.14
CA ARG A 115 8.72 8.90 -14.58
C ARG A 115 7.57 9.69 -15.20
N GLU A 116 6.56 10.05 -14.43
CA GLU A 116 5.44 10.88 -14.87
C GLU A 116 5.74 12.38 -14.77
N GLY A 117 6.96 12.75 -14.31
CA GLY A 117 7.45 14.13 -14.29
C GLY A 117 7.14 14.90 -13.01
N TYR A 118 6.66 14.25 -11.94
CA TYR A 118 6.45 14.92 -10.66
C TYR A 118 7.78 15.18 -9.95
N THR A 119 7.86 16.31 -9.26
CA THR A 119 9.02 16.67 -8.44
C THR A 119 9.00 15.94 -7.10
N ILE A 120 10.07 15.20 -6.80
CA ILE A 120 10.26 14.57 -5.49
C ILE A 120 10.92 15.59 -4.56
N ALA A 121 10.21 15.99 -3.51
CA ALA A 121 10.69 16.92 -2.50
C ALA A 121 11.41 16.23 -1.34
N GLY A 122 11.03 14.98 -1.05
CA GLY A 122 11.66 14.16 -0.01
C GLY A 122 11.49 12.67 -0.30
N ASP A 123 12.47 11.88 0.10
CA ASP A 123 12.45 10.40 -0.01
C ASP A 123 12.61 9.76 1.37
N TYR A 124 11.54 9.14 1.83
CA TYR A 124 11.42 8.46 3.12
C TYR A 124 11.16 6.95 2.94
N SER A 125 11.76 6.38 1.91
CA SER A 125 11.51 4.98 1.53
C SER A 125 11.85 3.96 2.62
N GLU A 126 12.76 4.29 3.55
CA GLU A 126 13.11 3.41 4.67
C GLU A 126 11.96 3.25 5.69
N ALA A 127 11.14 4.28 5.87
CA ALA A 127 10.07 4.33 6.86
C ALA A 127 9.00 3.23 6.68
N ILE A 128 8.79 2.73 5.45
CA ILE A 128 7.77 1.68 5.20
C ILE A 128 8.22 0.28 5.61
N ASN A 129 9.52 0.04 5.80
CA ASN A 129 10.01 -1.30 6.15
C ASN A 129 9.61 -1.72 7.57
N GLU A 130 9.67 -0.78 8.51
CA GLU A 130 9.24 -0.92 9.90
C GLU A 130 8.77 0.45 10.40
N PRO A 131 7.49 0.80 10.20
CA PRO A 131 6.97 2.13 10.49
C PRO A 131 7.14 2.51 11.96
N LEU A 132 7.82 3.63 12.21
CA LEU A 132 7.98 4.22 13.53
C LEU A 132 7.31 5.61 13.58
N TYR A 133 6.84 6.01 14.75
CA TYR A 133 6.29 7.35 14.95
C TYR A 133 7.32 8.46 14.67
N ALA A 134 8.61 8.15 14.90
CA ALA A 134 9.70 9.07 14.58
C ALA A 134 9.77 9.43 13.09
N ASP A 135 9.59 8.44 12.21
CA ASP A 135 9.59 8.66 10.76
C ASP A 135 8.41 9.54 10.33
N ALA A 136 7.22 9.27 10.88
CA ALA A 136 6.05 10.11 10.63
C ALA A 136 6.26 11.55 11.13
N SER A 137 6.91 11.71 12.29
CA SER A 137 7.23 13.04 12.85
C SER A 137 8.26 13.79 12.01
N GLU A 138 9.23 13.12 11.42
CA GLU A 138 10.21 13.71 10.52
C GLU A 138 9.53 14.23 9.24
N ILE A 139 8.73 13.38 8.59
CA ILE A 139 7.93 13.77 7.41
C ILE A 139 7.01 14.95 7.75
N GLY A 140 6.27 14.82 8.86
CA GLY A 140 5.33 15.86 9.31
C GLY A 140 6.01 17.19 9.58
N LYS A 141 7.15 17.18 10.26
CA LYS A 141 7.93 18.39 10.56
C LYS A 141 8.36 19.12 9.27
N GLU A 142 8.81 18.39 8.26
CA GLU A 142 9.23 19.01 7.00
C GLU A 142 8.04 19.63 6.26
N VAL A 143 6.95 18.88 6.07
CA VAL A 143 5.80 19.41 5.31
C VAL A 143 5.10 20.55 6.04
N LEU A 144 4.98 20.47 7.39
CA LEU A 144 4.39 21.55 8.21
C LEU A 144 5.24 22.82 8.18
N SER A 145 6.57 22.69 8.21
CA SER A 145 7.48 23.84 8.09
C SER A 145 7.26 24.58 6.77
N LYS A 146 7.20 23.86 5.65
CA LYS A 146 6.96 24.47 4.33
C LYS A 146 5.55 25.06 4.19
N PHE A 147 4.55 24.44 4.83
CA PHE A 147 3.20 24.99 4.90
C PHE A 147 3.17 26.30 5.70
N THR A 148 3.81 26.35 6.85
CA THR A 148 3.87 27.56 7.70
C THR A 148 4.66 28.69 7.02
N MET A 149 5.68 28.36 6.25
CA MET A 149 6.43 29.34 5.44
C MET A 149 5.63 29.86 4.22
N GLY A 150 4.47 29.26 3.90
CA GLY A 150 3.64 29.64 2.78
C GLY A 150 4.15 29.12 1.43
N GLU A 151 5.10 28.20 1.42
CA GLU A 151 5.60 27.56 0.20
C GLU A 151 4.58 26.55 -0.36
N ILE A 152 3.83 25.89 0.52
CA ILE A 152 2.82 24.89 0.21
C ILE A 152 1.48 25.40 0.72
N GLY A 153 0.43 25.24 -0.10
CA GLY A 153 -0.93 25.68 0.24
C GLY A 153 -1.83 24.57 0.76
N GLU A 154 -1.58 23.34 0.36
CA GLU A 154 -2.37 22.18 0.75
C GLU A 154 -1.47 20.96 0.93
N ILE A 155 -1.79 20.13 1.91
CA ILE A 155 -1.07 18.87 2.18
C ILE A 155 -2.05 17.71 2.09
N TYR A 156 -1.69 16.70 1.31
CA TYR A 156 -2.45 15.48 1.13
C TYR A 156 -1.63 14.25 1.51
N LEU A 157 -2.32 13.24 2.04
CA LEU A 157 -1.78 11.91 2.32
C LEU A 157 -2.45 10.90 1.41
N ILE A 158 -1.68 10.16 0.64
CA ILE A 158 -2.14 9.01 -0.13
C ILE A 158 -1.61 7.75 0.52
N TYR A 159 -2.52 6.92 0.99
CA TYR A 159 -2.23 5.68 1.71
C TYR A 159 -3.26 4.61 1.33
N THR A 160 -3.10 3.40 1.85
CA THR A 160 -4.04 2.32 1.57
C THR A 160 -4.61 1.77 2.87
N ILE A 161 -5.92 1.91 3.03
CA ILE A 161 -6.68 1.37 4.17
C ILE A 161 -6.71 -0.15 4.08
N PHE A 162 -6.39 -0.81 5.19
CA PHE A 162 -6.50 -2.25 5.33
C PHE A 162 -7.87 -2.64 5.86
N LYS A 163 -8.78 -3.05 4.97
CA LYS A 163 -10.10 -3.57 5.39
C LYS A 163 -10.03 -5.05 5.75
N ASN A 164 -9.43 -5.85 4.88
CA ASN A 164 -9.15 -7.27 5.08
C ASN A 164 -8.09 -7.76 4.07
N THR A 165 -7.72 -9.04 4.13
CA THR A 165 -6.70 -9.62 3.25
C THR A 165 -7.05 -9.59 1.76
N MET A 166 -8.33 -9.49 1.41
CA MET A 166 -8.81 -9.46 0.02
C MET A 166 -9.08 -8.03 -0.47
N VAL A 167 -9.37 -7.10 0.45
CA VAL A 167 -9.80 -5.73 0.12
C VAL A 167 -8.89 -4.74 0.80
N GLN A 168 -8.13 -4.01 -0.01
CA GLN A 168 -7.32 -2.87 0.37
C GLN A 168 -7.82 -1.67 -0.43
N ILE A 169 -8.08 -0.54 0.23
CA ILE A 169 -8.71 0.63 -0.37
C ILE A 169 -7.70 1.77 -0.43
N PRO A 170 -7.14 2.09 -1.62
CA PRO A 170 -6.33 3.28 -1.77
C PRO A 170 -7.17 4.52 -1.47
N THR A 171 -6.66 5.38 -0.60
CA THR A 171 -7.38 6.54 -0.09
C THR A 171 -6.50 7.78 -0.16
N MET A 172 -7.11 8.89 -0.51
CA MET A 172 -6.48 10.21 -0.45
C MET A 172 -7.18 11.02 0.64
N MET A 173 -6.40 11.51 1.61
CA MET A 173 -6.87 12.34 2.71
C MET A 173 -6.19 13.70 2.63
N LYS A 174 -6.96 14.76 2.81
CA LYS A 174 -6.42 16.11 2.97
C LYS A 174 -6.02 16.33 4.42
N LEU A 175 -4.74 16.61 4.67
CA LEU A 175 -4.23 16.88 6.02
C LEU A 175 -4.36 18.35 6.41
N LEU A 176 -4.02 19.26 5.48
CA LEU A 176 -4.08 20.71 5.68
C LEU A 176 -4.55 21.45 4.42
N PRO A 177 -5.25 22.58 4.58
CA PRO A 177 -5.88 23.07 5.80
C PRO A 177 -6.96 22.13 6.30
N ILE A 178 -7.15 22.07 7.62
CA ILE A 178 -8.19 21.26 8.24
C ILE A 178 -9.53 21.99 8.08
N ASN A 179 -10.51 21.32 7.46
CA ASN A 179 -11.88 21.86 7.42
C ASN A 179 -12.68 21.26 8.56
N ALA A 180 -13.43 22.08 9.27
CA ALA A 180 -14.31 21.62 10.35
C ALA A 180 -15.33 20.57 9.86
N SER A 181 -15.79 20.70 8.60
CA SER A 181 -16.70 19.74 7.96
C SER A 181 -16.12 18.34 7.77
N ASP A 182 -14.81 18.24 7.53
CA ASP A 182 -14.15 16.96 7.25
C ASP A 182 -14.01 16.13 8.54
N ILE A 183 -13.88 16.83 9.69
CA ILE A 183 -13.78 16.20 11.01
C ILE A 183 -15.15 15.78 11.55
N THR A 184 -16.20 16.54 11.25
CA THR A 184 -17.55 16.21 11.74
C THR A 184 -18.25 15.11 10.95
N ALA A 185 -17.86 14.89 9.71
CA ALA A 185 -18.44 13.84 8.85
C ALA A 185 -18.11 12.41 9.33
N ASP A 186 -16.94 12.20 9.91
CA ASP A 186 -16.55 10.88 10.44
C ASP A 186 -17.09 10.61 11.85
N ALA A 187 -17.71 11.63 12.49
CA ALA A 187 -18.26 11.51 13.84
C ALA A 187 -19.72 10.99 13.88
N GLU A 188 -20.37 10.78 12.75
CA GLU A 188 -21.77 10.32 12.67
C GLU A 188 -21.99 8.87 13.17
N ASP A 189 -20.92 8.09 13.37
CA ASP A 189 -21.00 6.71 13.90
C ASP A 189 -20.85 6.61 15.44
N VAL A 190 -20.74 7.74 16.16
CA VAL A 190 -20.65 7.76 17.63
C VAL A 190 -21.96 8.26 18.22
N GLU A 191 -22.74 7.34 18.79
CA GLU A 191 -24.10 7.58 19.36
C GLU A 191 -24.18 8.60 20.50
N GLU A 192 -23.12 9.23 20.96
CA GLU A 192 -23.12 10.35 21.91
C GLU A 192 -22.46 11.56 21.28
N ASN A 193 -23.22 12.66 21.17
CA ASN A 193 -22.73 13.95 20.68
C ASN A 193 -21.39 14.33 21.33
N PRO A 194 -20.28 14.39 20.58
CA PRO A 194 -18.98 14.82 21.12
C PRO A 194 -19.06 16.21 21.74
N ILE A 195 -20.00 17.04 21.28
CA ILE A 195 -20.23 18.41 21.72
C ILE A 195 -20.58 18.49 23.22
N ASP A 196 -21.29 17.52 23.80
CA ASP A 196 -21.69 17.54 25.20
C ASP A 196 -20.52 17.20 26.16
N ARG A 197 -19.57 16.38 25.75
CA ARG A 197 -18.32 16.13 26.51
C ARG A 197 -17.35 17.31 26.47
N ILE A 198 -17.41 18.13 25.43
CA ILE A 198 -16.52 19.26 25.15
C ILE A 198 -16.83 20.49 26.06
N THR A 199 -18.01 20.57 26.60
CA THR A 199 -18.46 21.74 27.36
C THR A 199 -17.63 22.00 28.64
N LEU A 200 -16.86 21.02 29.10
CA LEU A 200 -16.06 21.07 30.31
C LEU A 200 -14.55 21.30 30.13
N MET A 201 -14.03 21.33 28.86
CA MET A 201 -12.61 21.56 28.66
C MET A 201 -12.27 23.04 28.69
N ASN A 202 -11.50 23.46 29.68
CA ASN A 202 -10.83 24.77 29.72
C ASN A 202 -9.43 24.59 29.08
N TYR A 203 -9.09 25.47 28.17
CA TYR A 203 -7.76 25.49 27.55
C TYR A 203 -6.86 26.46 28.28
N GLU A 204 -5.71 25.97 28.76
CA GLU A 204 -4.65 26.79 29.34
C GLU A 204 -3.37 26.61 28.51
N PRO A 205 -2.69 27.68 28.10
CA PRO A 205 -2.96 29.09 28.43
C PRO A 205 -4.00 29.78 27.52
N ALA A 206 -4.11 29.37 26.22
CA ALA A 206 -5.06 29.93 25.26
C ALA A 206 -5.42 28.91 24.19
N PRO A 207 -6.63 28.95 23.59
CA PRO A 207 -7.03 28.02 22.53
C PRO A 207 -6.08 28.02 21.31
N GLU A 208 -5.56 29.19 20.91
CA GLU A 208 -4.62 29.31 19.78
C GLU A 208 -3.28 28.61 20.05
N GLU A 209 -2.73 28.78 21.26
CA GLU A 209 -1.47 28.12 21.65
C GLU A 209 -1.66 26.61 21.79
N ALA A 210 -2.81 26.17 22.28
CA ALA A 210 -3.17 24.77 22.34
C ALA A 210 -3.30 24.16 20.94
N LEU A 211 -3.91 24.84 19.96
CA LEU A 211 -3.98 24.42 18.55
C LEU A 211 -2.59 24.33 17.92
N ASN A 212 -1.73 25.30 18.15
CA ASN A 212 -0.35 25.27 17.66
C ASN A 212 0.44 24.06 18.17
N ALA A 213 0.15 23.61 19.40
CA ALA A 213 0.82 22.46 20.00
C ALA A 213 0.23 21.10 19.56
N ILE A 214 -1.09 21.04 19.31
CA ILE A 214 -1.79 19.77 19.05
C ILE A 214 -1.86 19.41 17.57
N ILE A 215 -2.07 20.38 16.66
CA ILE A 215 -2.21 20.13 15.22
C ILE A 215 -0.98 19.42 14.62
N PRO A 216 0.27 19.80 14.93
CA PRO A 216 1.43 19.06 14.43
C PRO A 216 1.44 17.59 14.92
N LYS A 217 1.06 17.34 16.15
CA LYS A 217 0.95 15.97 16.70
C LYS A 217 -0.16 15.18 16.01
N TYR A 218 -1.28 15.83 15.72
CA TYR A 218 -2.39 15.24 14.99
C TYR A 218 -1.98 14.85 13.57
N VAL A 219 -1.34 15.76 12.82
CA VAL A 219 -0.83 15.46 11.48
C VAL A 219 0.18 14.32 11.48
N ASN A 220 1.12 14.33 12.44
CA ASN A 220 2.08 13.24 12.59
C ASN A 220 1.37 11.91 12.91
N SER A 221 0.31 11.93 13.68
CA SER A 221 -0.49 10.74 14.00
C SER A 221 -1.21 10.20 12.77
N LEU A 222 -1.79 11.06 11.93
CA LEU A 222 -2.43 10.66 10.68
C LEU A 222 -1.42 10.05 9.71
N ILE A 223 -0.23 10.65 9.58
CA ILE A 223 0.86 10.10 8.75
C ILE A 223 1.28 8.72 9.29
N PHE A 224 1.46 8.58 10.61
CA PHE A 224 1.83 7.30 11.22
C PHE A 224 0.74 6.24 11.03
N GLY A 225 -0.53 6.59 11.23
CA GLY A 225 -1.66 5.71 10.94
C GLY A 225 -1.65 5.24 9.49
N GLY A 226 -1.45 6.16 8.54
CA GLY A 226 -1.32 5.84 7.12
C GLY A 226 -0.14 4.91 6.82
N LEU A 227 1.01 5.08 7.48
CA LEU A 227 2.17 4.17 7.35
C LEU A 227 1.85 2.76 7.84
N VAL A 228 1.24 2.64 9.02
CA VAL A 228 0.90 1.33 9.62
C VAL A 228 -0.16 0.60 8.79
N GLU A 229 -1.22 1.29 8.38
CA GLU A 229 -2.26 0.71 7.52
C GLU A 229 -1.73 0.32 6.14
N SER A 230 -0.90 1.17 5.54
CA SER A 230 -0.26 0.88 4.26
C SER A 230 0.68 -0.33 4.35
N HIS A 231 1.44 -0.46 5.43
CA HIS A 231 2.30 -1.62 5.67
C HIS A 231 1.48 -2.91 5.82
N ALA A 232 0.35 -2.87 6.53
CA ALA A 232 -0.57 -4.00 6.61
C ALA A 232 -1.19 -4.33 5.25
N SER A 233 -1.65 -3.33 4.51
CA SER A 233 -2.24 -3.46 3.17
C SER A 233 -1.25 -4.03 2.16
N GLU A 234 -0.01 -3.56 2.15
CA GLU A 234 1.08 -4.08 1.32
C GLU A 234 1.30 -5.58 1.54
N ASN A 235 1.42 -5.99 2.81
CA ASN A 235 1.65 -7.39 3.15
C ASN A 235 0.41 -8.26 2.86
N GLY A 236 -0.80 -7.73 3.06
CA GLY A 236 -2.05 -8.38 2.66
C GLY A 236 -2.15 -8.60 1.15
N ALA A 237 -1.89 -7.55 0.36
CA ALA A 237 -1.89 -7.61 -1.09
C ALA A 237 -0.81 -8.57 -1.64
N ARG A 238 0.39 -8.54 -1.07
CA ARG A 238 1.48 -9.46 -1.44
C ARG A 238 1.13 -10.90 -1.10
N MET A 239 0.57 -11.16 0.08
CA MET A 239 0.11 -12.49 0.47
C MET A 239 -0.89 -13.04 -0.54
N GLN A 240 -1.90 -12.26 -0.93
CA GLN A 240 -2.91 -12.64 -1.92
C GLN A 240 -2.32 -12.87 -3.30
N ALA A 241 -1.42 -11.99 -3.77
CA ALA A 241 -0.76 -12.13 -5.06
C ALA A 241 0.12 -13.39 -5.12
N MET A 242 0.83 -13.70 -4.03
CA MET A 242 1.66 -14.90 -3.94
C MET A 242 0.83 -16.18 -3.82
N ASP A 243 -0.32 -16.13 -3.18
CA ASP A 243 -1.28 -17.25 -3.15
C ASP A 243 -1.79 -17.59 -4.54
N SER A 244 -2.26 -16.59 -5.27
CA SER A 244 -2.69 -16.76 -6.67
C SER A 244 -1.56 -17.27 -7.57
N ALA A 245 -0.35 -16.74 -7.40
CA ALA A 245 0.82 -17.18 -8.17
C ALA A 245 1.20 -18.63 -7.86
N THR A 246 1.05 -19.08 -6.59
CA THR A 246 1.32 -20.47 -6.19
C THR A 246 0.30 -21.41 -6.80
N SER A 247 -1.00 -21.08 -6.75
CA SER A 247 -2.06 -21.88 -7.36
C SER A 247 -1.87 -22.00 -8.88
N ASN A 248 -1.55 -20.90 -9.56
CA ASN A 248 -1.26 -20.93 -11.00
C ASN A 248 -0.02 -21.79 -11.32
N ALA A 249 1.01 -21.76 -10.48
CA ALA A 249 2.18 -22.60 -10.67
C ALA A 249 1.84 -24.10 -10.51
N GLU A 250 1.00 -24.47 -9.55
CA GLU A 250 0.53 -25.85 -9.35
C GLU A 250 -0.28 -26.35 -10.56
N GLU A 251 -1.16 -25.54 -11.11
CA GLU A 251 -1.91 -25.85 -12.33
C GLU A 251 -0.98 -26.06 -13.53
N MET A 252 -0.03 -25.15 -13.73
CA MET A 252 0.98 -25.28 -14.79
C MET A 252 1.83 -26.57 -14.64
N ILE A 253 2.19 -26.95 -13.41
CA ILE A 253 2.94 -28.20 -13.16
C ILE A 253 2.11 -29.41 -13.54
N SER A 254 0.81 -29.42 -13.22
CA SER A 254 -0.11 -30.47 -13.61
C SER A 254 -0.18 -30.63 -15.13
N ASP A 255 -0.44 -29.55 -15.84
CA ASP A 255 -0.52 -29.52 -17.31
C ASP A 255 0.79 -29.96 -17.97
N LEU A 256 1.90 -29.43 -17.50
CA LEU A 256 3.23 -29.83 -18.01
C LEU A 256 3.53 -31.30 -17.75
N SER A 257 3.03 -31.85 -16.62
CA SER A 257 3.20 -33.27 -16.29
C SER A 257 2.41 -34.17 -17.26
N LEU A 258 1.18 -33.79 -17.60
CA LEU A 258 0.37 -34.47 -18.58
C LEU A 258 1.01 -34.47 -19.99
N LYS A 259 1.46 -33.29 -20.43
CA LYS A 259 2.14 -33.12 -21.70
C LYS A 259 3.44 -33.93 -21.79
N TYR A 260 4.23 -33.91 -20.71
CA TYR A 260 5.46 -34.66 -20.59
C TYR A 260 5.20 -36.18 -20.69
N ASN A 261 4.22 -36.69 -19.96
CA ASN A 261 3.89 -38.11 -19.97
C ASN A 261 3.39 -38.56 -21.35
N ARG A 262 2.56 -37.74 -22.02
CA ARG A 262 2.12 -38.03 -23.41
C ARG A 262 3.29 -38.06 -24.39
N ALA A 263 4.18 -37.07 -24.35
CA ALA A 263 5.35 -37.00 -25.20
C ALA A 263 6.29 -38.18 -24.94
N ARG A 264 6.52 -38.52 -23.67
CA ARG A 264 7.35 -39.71 -23.32
C ARG A 264 6.75 -40.99 -23.85
N GLN A 265 5.44 -41.21 -23.70
CA GLN A 265 4.78 -42.39 -24.23
C GLN A 265 4.86 -42.44 -25.76
N ALA A 266 4.67 -41.30 -26.44
CA ALA A 266 4.80 -41.22 -27.88
C ALA A 266 6.23 -41.58 -28.35
N SER A 267 7.26 -41.03 -27.68
CA SER A 267 8.67 -41.35 -27.99
C SER A 267 8.98 -42.82 -27.77
N ILE A 268 8.58 -43.41 -26.65
CA ILE A 268 8.76 -44.84 -26.38
C ILE A 268 8.05 -45.72 -27.44
N THR A 269 6.82 -45.35 -27.81
CA THR A 269 6.06 -46.06 -28.83
C THR A 269 6.75 -45.98 -30.21
N GLN A 270 7.25 -44.79 -30.56
CA GLN A 270 8.02 -44.60 -31.79
C GLN A 270 9.29 -45.47 -31.81
N GLU A 271 10.10 -45.42 -30.76
CA GLU A 271 11.31 -46.22 -30.63
C GLU A 271 11.02 -47.72 -30.75
N LEU A 272 9.97 -48.19 -30.05
CA LEU A 272 9.51 -49.59 -30.13
C LEU A 272 9.09 -49.96 -31.57
N THR A 273 8.35 -49.07 -32.23
CA THR A 273 7.91 -49.30 -33.61
C THR A 273 9.09 -49.38 -34.60
N GLU A 274 10.08 -48.50 -34.42
CA GLU A 274 11.31 -48.50 -35.22
C GLU A 274 12.13 -49.81 -35.03
N ILE A 275 12.26 -50.27 -33.76
CA ILE A 275 12.95 -51.53 -33.44
C ILE A 275 12.20 -52.72 -34.07
N ILE A 276 10.87 -52.79 -33.96
CA ILE A 276 10.05 -53.87 -34.52
C ILE A 276 10.14 -53.84 -36.05
N ALA A 277 10.07 -52.68 -36.69
CA ALA A 277 10.21 -52.54 -38.12
C ALA A 277 11.60 -53.02 -38.63
N CYS A 278 12.67 -52.68 -37.89
CA CYS A 278 14.02 -53.17 -38.18
C CYS A 278 14.13 -54.70 -38.06
N LEU A 279 13.57 -55.28 -37.01
CA LEU A 279 13.58 -56.73 -36.78
C LEU A 279 12.79 -57.50 -37.88
N LEU A 280 11.64 -56.96 -38.32
CA LEU A 280 10.86 -57.55 -39.43
C LEU A 280 11.60 -57.50 -40.72
N TYR A 281 12.39 -56.46 -40.99
CA TYR A 281 13.17 -56.34 -42.23
C TYR A 281 14.42 -57.23 -42.24
N THR A 282 14.97 -57.52 -41.06
CA THR A 282 16.17 -58.40 -40.94
C THR A 282 15.82 -59.86 -40.68
N SER A 283 14.55 -60.20 -40.40
CA SER A 283 14.11 -61.57 -40.23
C SER A 283 13.92 -62.25 -41.59
N PRO A 284 14.54 -63.44 -41.87
CA PRO A 284 14.37 -64.14 -43.13
C PRO A 284 12.92 -64.51 -43.34
N SER A 285 12.41 -64.18 -44.53
CA SER A 285 11.03 -64.48 -44.93
C SER A 285 10.74 -65.96 -44.78
N PRO A 286 9.53 -66.35 -44.38
CA PRO A 286 9.13 -67.78 -44.37
C PRO A 286 9.24 -68.45 -45.75
N ARG A 287 9.35 -67.61 -46.81
CA ARG A 287 9.59 -68.13 -48.17
C ARG A 287 11.04 -68.59 -48.41
N ASP A 288 12.00 -67.99 -47.71
CA ASP A 288 13.43 -68.33 -47.89
C ASP A 288 13.81 -69.67 -47.21
N LYS A 289 12.93 -70.21 -46.39
CA LYS A 289 13.12 -71.54 -45.76
C LYS A 289 12.62 -72.72 -46.57
N ARG A 290 12.23 -72.52 -47.88
CA ARG A 290 11.73 -73.56 -48.78
C ARG A 290 12.65 -73.80 -49.99
N GLN A 291 13.96 -73.68 -49.80
CA GLN A 291 14.94 -74.21 -50.74
C GLN A 291 15.77 -75.31 -50.10
#